data_43304fe19721fdb091fa0fa851bf95c4
#
_entry.id   43304fe19721fdb091fa0fa851bf95c4
#
_cell.length_a   1.000
_cell.length_b   1.000
_cell.length_c   1.000
_cell.angle_alpha   90.00
_cell.angle_beta   90.00
_cell.angle_gamma   90.00
#
_symmetry.space_group_name_H-M   'P 1'
#
loop_
_entity.id
_entity.type
_entity.pdbx_description
1 polymer ?
#
loop_
_entity_poly.entity_id
_entity_poly.type
_entity_poly.pdbx_seq_one_letter_code
_entity_poly.pdbx_strand_id
1 'polypeptide(L)'
;KVLYAKMSTDRDRHFSIATTIEEQNGEKVVVKQPMTNEAKRHLQNMQNKQKDYGSWSSLGVKAKGDAVVTPFLQEKSLGQQAKQAIYEHNVEKVKNLISTVSMLCEKESAATGNRHIVSREMSGRERTEFAQVFGTSQICPELPCIAPANIDLILDNIFEKDGKYRVIDCEWIFDFPVPVAFIIWRAINELYSSYPQLEQDCRMQELLEEYQITQEMSETFHKWGTYFAEHYVGANRVLHYSIPEIGISLEEFRKRHQEKDLLNCQLFVDTGNGFREEEKIQAETVLQDGAFRVTFDLKNFKDWKALRFD
;
A
#
# COMPACT_ATOMS: atom_id res chain seq x y z
N LYS A 1 16.64 -1.57 -15.66
CA LYS A 1 17.08 -0.75 -14.52
C LYS A 1 15.96 -0.67 -13.51
N VAL A 2 16.21 -1.00 -12.24
CA VAL A 2 15.23 -0.82 -11.15
C VAL A 2 15.20 0.67 -10.78
N LEU A 3 13.99 1.24 -10.71
CA LEU A 3 13.74 2.64 -10.34
C LEU A 3 13.17 2.76 -8.91
N TYR A 4 12.41 1.74 -8.49
CA TYR A 4 11.77 1.67 -7.17
C TYR A 4 11.63 0.22 -6.75
N ALA A 5 11.71 -0.05 -5.46
CA ALA A 5 11.46 -1.37 -4.89
C ALA A 5 10.73 -1.24 -3.54
N LYS A 6 9.73 -2.10 -3.34
CA LYS A 6 9.01 -2.28 -2.07
C LYS A 6 8.92 -3.77 -1.77
N MET A 7 9.22 -4.16 -0.55
CA MET A 7 9.15 -5.54 -0.10
C MET A 7 8.13 -5.67 1.04
N SER A 8 7.24 -6.64 0.94
CA SER A 8 6.22 -6.91 1.97
C SER A 8 6.79 -7.91 2.99
N THR A 9 7.56 -7.40 3.94
CA THR A 9 8.22 -8.23 4.98
C THR A 9 7.33 -8.49 6.20
N ASP A 10 6.28 -7.71 6.37
CA ASP A 10 5.30 -7.77 7.46
C ASP A 10 4.11 -8.71 7.18
N ARG A 11 4.05 -9.28 5.98
CA ARG A 11 3.00 -10.19 5.54
C ARG A 11 3.31 -11.65 5.87
N ASP A 12 2.29 -12.47 5.97
CA ASP A 12 2.44 -13.93 5.99
C ASP A 12 3.22 -14.40 4.77
N ARG A 13 3.94 -15.50 4.91
CA ARG A 13 4.78 -16.08 3.85
C ARG A 13 4.02 -16.34 2.56
N HIS A 14 2.71 -16.68 2.64
CA HIS A 14 1.85 -16.91 1.49
C HIS A 14 1.56 -15.63 0.68
N PHE A 15 1.76 -14.45 1.27
CA PHE A 15 1.47 -13.14 0.67
C PHE A 15 2.70 -12.24 0.55
N SER A 16 3.89 -12.79 0.85
CA SER A 16 5.14 -12.03 0.83
C SER A 16 5.63 -11.83 -0.60
N ILE A 17 5.52 -10.61 -1.10
CA ILE A 17 5.88 -10.21 -2.46
C ILE A 17 6.83 -9.02 -2.47
N ALA A 18 7.68 -8.96 -3.48
CA ALA A 18 8.43 -7.77 -3.84
C ALA A 18 7.79 -7.10 -5.06
N THR A 19 7.60 -5.79 -4.98
CA THR A 19 7.12 -4.96 -6.09
C THR A 19 8.22 -4.02 -6.52
N THR A 20 8.60 -4.06 -7.81
CA THR A 20 9.57 -3.15 -8.39
C THR A 20 8.97 -2.34 -9.54
N ILE A 21 9.44 -1.11 -9.72
CA ILE A 21 9.25 -0.35 -10.95
C ILE A 21 10.55 -0.42 -11.72
N GLU A 22 10.50 -0.92 -12.93
CA GLU A 22 11.68 -1.16 -13.76
C GLU A 22 11.55 -0.44 -15.09
N GLU A 23 12.68 -0.02 -15.62
CA GLU A 23 12.81 0.42 -17.00
C GLU A 23 13.32 -0.74 -17.85
N GLN A 24 12.52 -1.19 -18.78
CA GLN A 24 12.81 -2.27 -19.72
C GLN A 24 12.56 -1.78 -21.15
N ASN A 25 13.59 -1.78 -22.00
CA ASN A 25 13.52 -1.32 -23.41
C ASN A 25 12.93 0.09 -23.60
N GLY A 26 13.21 1.00 -22.66
CA GLY A 26 12.69 2.37 -22.68
C GLY A 26 11.27 2.54 -22.14
N GLU A 27 10.61 1.47 -21.73
CA GLU A 27 9.29 1.49 -21.11
C GLU A 27 9.39 1.20 -19.60
N LYS A 28 8.53 1.85 -18.82
CA LYS A 28 8.40 1.56 -17.40
C LYS A 28 7.37 0.46 -17.19
N VAL A 29 7.74 -0.52 -16.37
CA VAL A 29 6.88 -1.64 -15.98
C VAL A 29 6.88 -1.82 -14.47
N VAL A 30 5.78 -2.35 -13.95
CA VAL A 30 5.68 -2.81 -12.56
C VAL A 30 5.85 -4.32 -12.56
N VAL A 31 6.77 -4.81 -11.74
CA VAL A 31 7.06 -6.24 -11.60
C VAL A 31 6.77 -6.67 -10.17
N LYS A 32 5.88 -7.64 -9.99
CA LYS A 32 5.61 -8.27 -8.70
C LYS A 32 6.23 -9.68 -8.71
N GLN A 33 7.05 -9.97 -7.71
CA GLN A 33 7.76 -11.25 -7.57
C GLN A 33 7.46 -11.89 -6.22
N PRO A 34 7.34 -13.24 -6.14
CA PRO A 34 7.20 -13.91 -4.87
C PRO A 34 8.53 -13.86 -4.10
N MET A 35 8.49 -13.49 -2.84
CA MET A 35 9.66 -13.53 -1.96
C MET A 35 9.84 -14.90 -1.32
N THR A 36 8.81 -15.75 -1.34
CA THR A 36 8.79 -17.10 -0.80
C THR A 36 8.17 -18.06 -1.82
N ASN A 37 8.40 -19.35 -1.65
CA ASN A 37 7.77 -20.35 -2.51
C ASN A 37 6.25 -20.40 -2.30
N GLU A 38 5.79 -20.18 -1.08
CA GLU A 38 4.39 -20.14 -0.70
C GLU A 38 3.63 -19.01 -1.40
N ALA A 39 4.28 -17.86 -1.61
CA ALA A 39 3.69 -16.70 -2.28
C ALA A 39 3.50 -16.87 -3.80
N LYS A 40 4.11 -17.88 -4.43
CA LYS A 40 3.91 -18.16 -5.87
C LYS A 40 2.45 -18.39 -6.23
N ARG A 41 1.73 -19.15 -5.38
CA ARG A 41 0.31 -19.44 -5.59
C ARG A 41 -0.53 -18.16 -5.52
N HIS A 42 -0.19 -17.27 -4.60
CA HIS A 42 -0.87 -15.97 -4.46
C HIS A 42 -0.73 -15.12 -5.73
N LEU A 43 0.49 -14.97 -6.27
CA LEU A 43 0.73 -14.25 -7.51
C LEU A 43 0.04 -14.89 -8.73
N GLN A 44 0.03 -16.21 -8.81
CA GLN A 44 -0.70 -16.92 -9.87
C GLN A 44 -2.20 -16.67 -9.78
N ASN A 45 -2.78 -16.70 -8.58
CA ASN A 45 -4.18 -16.39 -8.36
C ASN A 45 -4.49 -14.93 -8.74
N MET A 46 -3.65 -13.99 -8.35
CA MET A 46 -3.77 -12.57 -8.72
C MET A 46 -3.78 -12.41 -10.25
N GLN A 47 -2.86 -13.07 -10.96
CA GLN A 47 -2.78 -13.01 -12.42
C GLN A 47 -4.05 -13.59 -13.09
N ASN A 48 -4.56 -14.72 -12.61
CA ASN A 48 -5.75 -15.33 -13.15
C ASN A 48 -6.98 -14.44 -12.91
N LYS A 49 -7.17 -13.99 -11.67
CA LYS A 49 -8.30 -13.12 -11.32
C LYS A 49 -8.28 -11.78 -12.02
N GLN A 50 -7.10 -11.20 -12.26
CA GLN A 50 -6.99 -9.96 -13.02
C GLN A 50 -7.41 -10.12 -14.48
N LYS A 51 -7.20 -11.28 -15.09
CA LYS A 51 -7.69 -11.56 -16.44
C LYS A 51 -9.22 -11.63 -16.48
N ASP A 52 -9.81 -12.18 -15.43
CA ASP A 52 -11.25 -12.42 -15.34
C ASP A 52 -12.00 -11.17 -14.83
N TYR A 53 -11.28 -10.16 -14.28
CA TYR A 53 -11.85 -8.98 -13.63
C TYR A 53 -12.40 -7.92 -14.61
N GLY A 54 -12.51 -8.22 -15.90
CA GLY A 54 -13.20 -7.38 -16.86
C GLY A 54 -12.30 -6.54 -17.77
N SER A 55 -12.88 -6.04 -18.85
CA SER A 55 -12.16 -5.35 -19.93
C SER A 55 -11.50 -4.03 -19.54
N TRP A 56 -11.97 -3.40 -18.48
CA TRP A 56 -11.43 -2.12 -17.99
C TRP A 56 -10.22 -2.28 -17.06
N SER A 57 -10.04 -3.46 -16.45
CA SER A 57 -8.87 -3.77 -15.62
C SER A 57 -7.73 -4.45 -16.41
N SER A 58 -7.92 -4.74 -17.69
CA SER A 58 -6.93 -5.46 -18.50
C SER A 58 -5.73 -4.58 -18.81
N LEU A 59 -4.74 -4.60 -17.93
CA LEU A 59 -3.46 -3.92 -18.10
C LEU A 59 -2.42 -4.73 -18.88
N GLY A 60 -2.84 -5.72 -19.66
CA GLY A 60 -1.89 -6.55 -20.40
C GLY A 60 -0.92 -7.29 -19.50
N VAL A 61 -1.44 -7.98 -18.49
CA VAL A 61 -0.63 -8.76 -17.52
C VAL A 61 0.18 -9.81 -18.25
N LYS A 62 1.49 -9.76 -18.11
CA LYS A 62 2.41 -10.75 -18.64
C LYS A 62 3.04 -11.52 -17.49
N ALA A 63 3.11 -12.84 -17.61
CA ALA A 63 3.93 -13.65 -16.72
C ALA A 63 5.37 -13.68 -17.26
N LYS A 64 6.34 -13.56 -16.34
CA LYS A 64 7.76 -13.79 -16.63
C LYS A 64 8.30 -14.72 -15.55
N GLY A 65 8.25 -16.03 -15.82
CA GLY A 65 8.48 -17.03 -14.78
C GLY A 65 7.39 -16.95 -13.70
N ASP A 66 7.80 -16.84 -12.43
CA ASP A 66 6.87 -16.68 -11.30
C ASP A 66 6.48 -15.21 -11.06
N ALA A 67 6.94 -14.27 -11.89
CA ALA A 67 6.65 -12.84 -11.75
C ALA A 67 5.46 -12.40 -12.59
N VAL A 68 4.71 -11.44 -12.07
CA VAL A 68 3.65 -10.72 -12.79
C VAL A 68 4.19 -9.36 -13.24
N VAL A 69 4.07 -9.07 -14.53
CA VAL A 69 4.54 -7.81 -15.12
C VAL A 69 3.34 -7.05 -15.68
N THR A 70 3.21 -5.78 -15.27
CA THR A 70 2.17 -4.88 -15.78
C THR A 70 2.78 -3.57 -16.26
N PRO A 71 2.18 -2.87 -17.24
CA PRO A 71 2.61 -1.54 -17.62
C PRO A 71 2.56 -0.57 -16.43
N PHE A 72 3.52 0.33 -16.34
CA PHE A 72 3.45 1.46 -15.42
C PHE A 72 2.53 2.53 -16.02
N LEU A 73 1.50 2.93 -15.28
CA LEU A 73 0.60 4.00 -15.69
C LEU A 73 1.24 5.36 -15.36
N GLN A 74 1.24 6.27 -16.35
CA GLN A 74 1.81 7.62 -16.20
C GLN A 74 0.76 8.65 -15.76
N GLU A 75 -0.51 8.30 -15.93
CA GLU A 75 -1.65 9.10 -15.52
C GLU A 75 -1.67 9.26 -13.98
N LYS A 76 -2.32 10.30 -13.50
CA LYS A 76 -2.57 10.44 -12.06
C LYS A 76 -3.68 9.48 -11.62
N SER A 77 -3.45 8.76 -10.50
CA SER A 77 -4.52 8.00 -9.85
C SER A 77 -5.62 8.92 -9.33
N LEU A 78 -6.83 8.37 -9.11
CA LEU A 78 -7.88 9.13 -8.44
C LEU A 78 -7.47 9.55 -7.03
N GLY A 79 -6.62 8.77 -6.33
CA GLY A 79 -6.04 9.15 -5.04
C GLY A 79 -5.15 10.39 -5.14
N GLN A 80 -4.31 10.50 -6.17
CA GLN A 80 -3.51 11.70 -6.40
C GLN A 80 -4.39 12.91 -6.74
N GLN A 81 -5.50 12.71 -7.46
CA GLN A 81 -6.47 13.77 -7.74
C GLN A 81 -7.23 14.17 -6.46
N ALA A 82 -7.62 13.21 -5.61
CA ALA A 82 -8.25 13.45 -4.32
C ALA A 82 -7.30 14.23 -3.38
N LYS A 83 -6.04 13.84 -3.32
CA LYS A 83 -5.01 14.59 -2.59
C LYS A 83 -4.98 16.06 -3.00
N GLN A 84 -4.95 16.34 -4.30
CA GLN A 84 -4.97 17.71 -4.80
C GLN A 84 -6.26 18.44 -4.41
N ALA A 85 -7.42 17.80 -4.57
CA ALA A 85 -8.71 18.37 -4.19
C ALA A 85 -8.80 18.69 -2.69
N ILE A 86 -8.24 17.84 -1.82
CA ILE A 86 -8.18 18.06 -0.37
C ILE A 86 -7.33 19.30 -0.04
N TYR A 87 -6.17 19.47 -0.66
CA TYR A 87 -5.33 20.66 -0.46
C TYR A 87 -5.98 21.95 -1.02
N GLU A 88 -6.88 21.82 -1.98
CA GLU A 88 -7.67 22.92 -2.55
C GLU A 88 -9.00 23.13 -1.79
N HIS A 89 -9.27 22.42 -0.71
CA HIS A 89 -10.54 22.42 0.04
C HIS A 89 -11.76 22.16 -0.84
N ASN A 90 -11.60 21.39 -1.92
CA ASN A 90 -12.67 21.08 -2.88
C ASN A 90 -13.35 19.74 -2.52
N VAL A 91 -14.24 19.79 -1.53
CA VAL A 91 -15.00 18.63 -1.01
C VAL A 91 -15.84 17.98 -2.10
N GLU A 92 -16.46 18.78 -2.97
CA GLU A 92 -17.32 18.28 -4.06
C GLU A 92 -16.53 17.37 -5.01
N LYS A 93 -15.33 17.76 -5.35
CA LYS A 93 -14.43 16.93 -6.18
C LYS A 93 -14.04 15.64 -5.46
N VAL A 94 -13.77 15.68 -4.15
CA VAL A 94 -13.47 14.49 -3.35
C VAL A 94 -14.66 13.52 -3.37
N LYS A 95 -15.89 14.01 -3.15
CA LYS A 95 -17.11 13.21 -3.20
C LYS A 95 -17.32 12.58 -4.58
N ASN A 96 -17.10 13.33 -5.64
CA ASN A 96 -17.19 12.84 -7.02
C ASN A 96 -16.16 11.73 -7.33
N LEU A 97 -14.97 11.82 -6.78
CA LEU A 97 -13.95 10.76 -6.92
C LEU A 97 -14.36 9.50 -6.16
N ILE A 98 -14.91 9.63 -4.95
CA ILE A 98 -15.40 8.49 -4.17
C ILE A 98 -16.61 7.84 -4.85
N SER A 99 -17.52 8.63 -5.44
CA SER A 99 -18.67 8.08 -6.17
C SER A 99 -18.26 7.18 -7.35
N THR A 100 -17.04 7.37 -7.89
CA THR A 100 -16.47 6.48 -8.90
C THR A 100 -16.31 5.05 -8.39
N VAL A 101 -15.97 4.86 -7.11
CA VAL A 101 -15.87 3.52 -6.51
C VAL A 101 -17.21 2.81 -6.52
N SER A 102 -18.28 3.51 -6.08
CA SER A 102 -19.66 2.98 -6.13
C SER A 102 -20.07 2.63 -7.55
N MET A 103 -19.87 3.57 -8.49
CA MET A 103 -20.16 3.36 -9.90
C MET A 103 -19.42 2.14 -10.48
N LEU A 104 -18.17 1.94 -10.12
CA LEU A 104 -17.38 0.80 -10.58
C LEU A 104 -17.91 -0.52 -10.02
N CYS A 105 -18.35 -0.56 -8.77
CA CYS A 105 -19.02 -1.72 -8.19
C CYS A 105 -20.33 -2.04 -8.93
N GLU A 106 -21.11 -1.04 -9.30
CA GLU A 106 -22.39 -1.22 -10.01
C GLU A 106 -22.22 -1.62 -11.48
N LYS A 107 -21.35 -0.92 -12.22
CA LYS A 107 -21.11 -1.19 -13.65
C LYS A 107 -20.53 -2.55 -13.91
N GLU A 108 -19.70 -3.04 -13.02
CA GLU A 108 -19.12 -4.37 -13.17
C GLU A 108 -20.15 -5.48 -13.05
N SER A 109 -21.19 -5.28 -12.23
CA SER A 109 -22.30 -6.21 -12.14
C SER A 109 -23.06 -6.31 -13.47
N ALA A 110 -23.10 -5.22 -14.26
CA ALA A 110 -23.87 -5.13 -15.51
C ALA A 110 -23.05 -5.50 -16.78
N ALA A 111 -21.75 -5.20 -16.80
CA ALA A 111 -20.97 -5.24 -18.06
C ALA A 111 -20.28 -6.59 -18.34
N THR A 112 -20.07 -7.43 -17.36
CA THR A 112 -19.24 -8.64 -17.50
C THR A 112 -20.00 -9.96 -17.50
N GLY A 113 -21.33 -9.93 -17.32
CA GLY A 113 -22.17 -11.14 -17.29
C GLY A 113 -21.87 -12.13 -16.15
N ASN A 114 -20.73 -11.96 -15.48
CA ASN A 114 -20.22 -12.83 -14.44
C ASN A 114 -20.22 -12.20 -13.04
N ARG A 115 -20.51 -10.90 -12.94
CA ARG A 115 -20.56 -10.20 -11.65
C ARG A 115 -22.00 -9.79 -11.37
N HIS A 116 -22.54 -10.39 -10.36
CA HIS A 116 -23.91 -10.11 -9.93
C HIS A 116 -23.84 -9.36 -8.60
N ILE A 117 -24.62 -8.30 -8.50
CA ILE A 117 -25.12 -7.89 -7.18
C ILE A 117 -25.87 -9.10 -6.66
N VAL A 118 -25.31 -9.75 -5.67
CA VAL A 118 -25.84 -10.98 -5.14
C VAL A 118 -26.75 -10.64 -3.97
N SER A 119 -28.03 -10.80 -4.16
CA SER A 119 -29.03 -10.70 -3.07
C SER A 119 -29.40 -12.08 -2.50
N ARG A 120 -28.46 -13.04 -2.52
CA ARG A 120 -28.66 -14.38 -2.01
C ARG A 120 -27.82 -14.64 -0.76
N GLU A 121 -28.26 -15.55 0.06
CA GLU A 121 -27.42 -16.05 1.13
C GLU A 121 -26.16 -16.75 0.60
N MET A 122 -25.05 -16.58 1.31
CA MET A 122 -23.82 -17.30 1.02
C MET A 122 -24.01 -18.80 1.26
N SER A 123 -23.43 -19.61 0.39
CA SER A 123 -23.28 -21.06 0.63
C SER A 123 -22.42 -21.33 1.86
N GLY A 124 -22.47 -22.54 2.39
CA GLY A 124 -21.62 -22.93 3.52
C GLY A 124 -20.13 -22.76 3.24
N ARG A 125 -19.69 -23.03 2.01
CA ARG A 125 -18.30 -22.82 1.58
C ARG A 125 -17.93 -21.33 1.58
N GLU A 126 -18.74 -20.49 0.98
CA GLU A 126 -18.50 -19.03 0.93
C GLU A 126 -18.46 -18.42 2.34
N ARG A 127 -19.32 -18.88 3.26
CA ARG A 127 -19.28 -18.45 4.67
C ARG A 127 -17.97 -18.83 5.34
N THR A 128 -17.46 -20.03 5.07
CA THR A 128 -16.18 -20.48 5.62
C THR A 128 -15.03 -19.66 5.07
N GLU A 129 -14.99 -19.42 3.76
CA GLU A 129 -13.96 -18.60 3.12
C GLU A 129 -14.02 -17.15 3.60
N PHE A 130 -15.21 -16.57 3.74
CA PHE A 130 -15.42 -15.24 4.30
C PHE A 130 -14.92 -15.13 5.74
N ALA A 131 -15.23 -16.14 6.57
CA ALA A 131 -14.81 -16.18 7.97
C ALA A 131 -13.26 -16.29 8.10
N GLN A 132 -12.61 -17.02 7.22
CA GLN A 132 -11.14 -17.09 7.19
C GLN A 132 -10.51 -15.72 6.90
N VAL A 133 -11.15 -14.92 6.03
CA VAL A 133 -10.63 -13.61 5.60
C VAL A 133 -10.99 -12.51 6.59
N PHE A 134 -12.20 -12.49 7.13
CA PHE A 134 -12.75 -11.37 7.90
C PHE A 134 -13.06 -11.70 9.38
N GLY A 135 -12.79 -12.91 9.82
CA GLY A 135 -12.97 -13.33 11.23
C GLY A 135 -14.42 -13.55 11.65
N THR A 136 -15.37 -13.51 10.72
CA THR A 136 -16.79 -13.72 11.00
C THR A 136 -17.49 -14.39 9.84
N SER A 137 -18.46 -15.23 10.13
CA SER A 137 -19.35 -15.83 9.12
C SER A 137 -20.65 -15.05 8.93
N GLN A 138 -20.85 -13.96 9.68
CA GLN A 138 -22.06 -13.18 9.63
C GLN A 138 -21.88 -11.96 8.70
N ILE A 139 -22.67 -11.92 7.66
CA ILE A 139 -22.91 -10.73 6.84
C ILE A 139 -24.35 -10.31 7.07
N CYS A 140 -24.61 -9.02 7.12
CA CYS A 140 -25.99 -8.52 7.09
C CYS A 140 -26.63 -8.95 5.75
N PRO A 141 -27.65 -9.81 5.78
CA PRO A 141 -28.19 -10.43 4.55
C PRO A 141 -28.90 -9.44 3.62
N GLU A 142 -29.20 -8.25 4.10
CA GLU A 142 -29.90 -7.20 3.36
C GLU A 142 -28.96 -6.32 2.53
N LEU A 143 -27.64 -6.42 2.75
CA LEU A 143 -26.68 -5.59 2.03
C LEU A 143 -26.45 -6.12 0.61
N PRO A 144 -26.49 -5.25 -0.41
CA PRO A 144 -26.06 -5.59 -1.75
C PRO A 144 -24.60 -6.05 -1.73
N CYS A 145 -24.34 -7.25 -2.24
CA CYS A 145 -23.00 -7.84 -2.32
C CYS A 145 -22.57 -7.99 -3.77
N ILE A 146 -21.27 -8.01 -4.01
CA ILE A 146 -20.66 -8.29 -5.30
C ILE A 146 -19.75 -9.52 -5.20
N ALA A 147 -19.74 -10.36 -6.23
CA ALA A 147 -18.81 -11.48 -6.38
C ALA A 147 -18.49 -11.71 -7.86
N PRO A 148 -17.22 -11.83 -8.26
CA PRO A 148 -16.04 -11.64 -7.41
C PRO A 148 -15.87 -10.20 -6.95
N ALA A 149 -15.27 -9.99 -5.77
CA ALA A 149 -15.12 -8.69 -5.15
C ALA A 149 -13.64 -8.29 -5.00
N ASN A 150 -13.27 -7.14 -5.52
CA ASN A 150 -11.98 -6.52 -5.24
C ASN A 150 -12.13 -5.59 -4.02
N ILE A 151 -11.55 -5.96 -2.89
CA ILE A 151 -11.63 -5.13 -1.68
C ILE A 151 -10.58 -4.01 -1.66
N ASP A 152 -9.62 -4.00 -2.60
CA ASP A 152 -8.64 -2.92 -2.78
C ASP A 152 -9.03 -1.96 -3.91
N LEU A 153 -10.32 -1.82 -4.16
CA LEU A 153 -10.86 -0.81 -5.07
C LEU A 153 -10.85 0.56 -4.37
N ILE A 154 -9.66 1.03 -4.05
CA ILE A 154 -9.38 2.33 -3.41
C ILE A 154 -8.92 3.35 -4.45
N LEU A 155 -9.02 4.64 -4.13
CA LEU A 155 -8.73 5.71 -5.10
C LEU A 155 -7.30 5.67 -5.66
N ASP A 156 -6.33 5.23 -4.86
CA ASP A 156 -4.94 5.11 -5.32
C ASP A 156 -4.73 4.03 -6.38
N ASN A 157 -5.61 3.05 -6.43
CA ASN A 157 -5.57 1.95 -7.37
C ASN A 157 -6.41 2.18 -8.63
N ILE A 158 -7.10 3.31 -8.74
CA ILE A 158 -7.97 3.65 -9.88
C ILE A 158 -7.36 4.78 -10.70
N PHE A 159 -7.25 4.55 -12.00
CA PHE A 159 -6.76 5.51 -12.97
C PHE A 159 -7.82 5.78 -14.02
N GLU A 160 -7.88 7.01 -14.53
CA GLU A 160 -8.75 7.38 -15.64
C GLU A 160 -7.92 7.81 -16.83
N LYS A 161 -8.30 7.31 -18.01
CA LYS A 161 -7.76 7.73 -19.28
C LYS A 161 -8.83 7.65 -20.36
N ASP A 162 -9.03 8.76 -21.06
CA ASP A 162 -9.98 8.85 -22.18
C ASP A 162 -11.40 8.38 -21.80
N GLY A 163 -11.87 8.75 -20.61
CA GLY A 163 -13.18 8.36 -20.08
C GLY A 163 -13.30 6.87 -19.71
N LYS A 164 -12.19 6.15 -19.65
CA LYS A 164 -12.13 4.76 -19.22
C LYS A 164 -11.32 4.62 -17.93
N TYR A 165 -11.85 3.83 -17.02
CA TYR A 165 -11.16 3.51 -15.78
C TYR A 165 -10.28 2.27 -15.94
N ARG A 166 -9.14 2.29 -15.27
CA ARG A 166 -8.23 1.16 -15.14
C ARG A 166 -7.91 0.98 -13.66
N VAL A 167 -8.02 -0.25 -13.19
CA VAL A 167 -7.69 -0.61 -11.82
C VAL A 167 -6.40 -1.40 -11.80
N ILE A 168 -5.51 -0.98 -10.93
CA ILE A 168 -4.27 -1.71 -10.65
C ILE A 168 -4.41 -2.43 -9.30
N ASP A 169 -3.41 -3.23 -8.97
CA ASP A 169 -3.29 -3.91 -7.67
C ASP A 169 -4.51 -4.75 -7.30
N CYS A 170 -4.97 -5.56 -8.26
CA CYS A 170 -6.07 -6.50 -8.08
C CYS A 170 -5.61 -7.73 -7.25
N GLU A 171 -4.94 -7.49 -6.13
CA GLU A 171 -4.36 -8.52 -5.28
C GLU A 171 -5.43 -9.25 -4.46
N TRP A 172 -6.38 -8.50 -3.94
CA TRP A 172 -7.37 -9.00 -3.00
C TRP A 172 -8.76 -9.09 -3.64
N ILE A 173 -8.87 -10.01 -4.61
CA ILE A 173 -10.13 -10.36 -5.24
C ILE A 173 -10.63 -11.68 -4.66
N PHE A 174 -11.84 -11.67 -4.12
CA PHE A 174 -12.49 -12.83 -3.53
C PHE A 174 -13.68 -13.28 -4.36
N ASP A 175 -13.85 -14.61 -4.48
CA ASP A 175 -14.94 -15.21 -5.26
C ASP A 175 -16.25 -15.34 -4.47
N PHE A 176 -16.20 -15.10 -3.17
CA PHE A 176 -17.39 -15.05 -2.30
C PHE A 176 -18.00 -13.64 -2.28
N PRO A 177 -19.30 -13.52 -1.98
CA PRO A 177 -19.98 -12.24 -1.89
C PRO A 177 -19.39 -11.33 -0.80
N VAL A 178 -19.11 -10.08 -1.17
CA VAL A 178 -18.66 -9.02 -0.25
C VAL A 178 -19.61 -7.83 -0.38
N PRO A 179 -20.07 -7.21 0.73
CA PRO A 179 -20.92 -6.04 0.67
C PRO A 179 -20.27 -4.88 -0.09
N VAL A 180 -20.99 -4.29 -1.03
CA VAL A 180 -20.55 -3.10 -1.77
C VAL A 180 -20.25 -1.97 -0.78
N ALA A 181 -21.06 -1.82 0.26
CA ALA A 181 -20.85 -0.85 1.32
C ALA A 181 -19.48 -1.02 2.03
N PHE A 182 -18.99 -2.26 2.20
CA PHE A 182 -17.66 -2.50 2.75
C PHE A 182 -16.53 -2.01 1.82
N ILE A 183 -16.67 -2.21 0.52
CA ILE A 183 -15.68 -1.74 -0.47
C ILE A 183 -15.63 -0.20 -0.48
N ILE A 184 -16.78 0.47 -0.46
CA ILE A 184 -16.89 1.92 -0.39
C ILE A 184 -16.30 2.43 0.94
N TRP A 185 -16.66 1.79 2.04
CA TRP A 185 -16.11 2.12 3.37
C TRP A 185 -14.57 2.04 3.39
N ARG A 186 -13.98 1.00 2.79
CA ARG A 186 -12.53 0.86 2.70
C ARG A 186 -11.89 2.02 1.94
N ALA A 187 -12.46 2.42 0.80
CA ALA A 187 -11.95 3.54 0.02
C ALA A 187 -12.02 4.87 0.79
N ILE A 188 -13.11 5.11 1.52
CA ILE A 188 -13.28 6.29 2.37
C ILE A 188 -12.31 6.22 3.55
N ASN A 189 -12.25 5.10 4.26
CA ASN A 189 -11.38 4.93 5.42
C ASN A 189 -9.89 5.11 5.06
N GLU A 190 -9.45 4.59 3.92
CA GLU A 190 -8.08 4.78 3.43
C GLU A 190 -7.78 6.25 3.14
N LEU A 191 -8.73 6.96 2.54
CA LEU A 191 -8.60 8.37 2.24
C LEU A 191 -8.45 9.22 3.52
N TYR A 192 -9.32 9.00 4.52
CA TYR A 192 -9.25 9.73 5.79
C TYR A 192 -8.04 9.33 6.64
N SER A 193 -7.60 8.07 6.58
CA SER A 193 -6.36 7.62 7.22
C SER A 193 -5.14 8.30 6.61
N SER A 194 -5.13 8.49 5.28
CA SER A 194 -4.03 9.14 4.57
C SER A 194 -4.08 10.68 4.68
N TYR A 195 -5.26 11.26 4.81
CA TYR A 195 -5.50 12.70 4.85
C TYR A 195 -6.46 13.10 5.98
N PRO A 196 -6.03 13.00 7.27
CA PRO A 196 -6.90 13.30 8.42
C PRO A 196 -7.45 14.72 8.44
N GLN A 197 -6.77 15.68 7.78
CA GLN A 197 -7.23 17.06 7.65
C GLN A 197 -8.55 17.21 6.89
N LEU A 198 -8.93 16.22 6.06
CA LEU A 198 -10.22 16.22 5.37
C LEU A 198 -11.40 16.28 6.33
N GLU A 199 -11.24 15.78 7.56
CA GLU A 199 -12.24 15.83 8.62
C GLU A 199 -12.70 17.26 8.96
N GLN A 200 -11.85 18.26 8.70
CA GLN A 200 -12.16 19.68 8.95
C GLN A 200 -13.13 20.24 7.89
N ASP A 201 -13.03 19.75 6.65
CA ASP A 201 -13.84 20.23 5.53
C ASP A 201 -15.10 19.38 5.32
N CYS A 202 -15.01 18.08 5.60
CA CYS A 202 -16.09 17.10 5.49
C CYS A 202 -15.86 16.00 6.52
N ARG A 203 -16.81 15.77 7.41
CA ARG A 203 -16.71 14.71 8.39
C ARG A 203 -16.87 13.35 7.73
N MET A 204 -16.00 12.40 8.09
CA MET A 204 -16.06 11.04 7.54
C MET A 204 -17.46 10.42 7.69
N GLN A 205 -18.08 10.60 8.86
CA GLN A 205 -19.39 10.05 9.14
C GLN A 205 -20.47 10.61 8.18
N GLU A 206 -20.44 11.90 7.85
CA GLU A 206 -21.37 12.52 6.90
C GLU A 206 -21.22 11.91 5.50
N LEU A 207 -19.98 11.66 5.09
CA LEU A 207 -19.70 11.03 3.80
C LEU A 207 -20.15 9.57 3.77
N LEU A 208 -19.98 8.82 4.86
CA LEU A 208 -20.44 7.43 4.97
C LEU A 208 -21.98 7.34 4.90
N GLU A 209 -22.69 8.31 5.50
CA GLU A 209 -24.15 8.38 5.48
C GLU A 209 -24.71 8.58 4.07
N GLU A 210 -24.00 9.29 3.17
CA GLU A 210 -24.38 9.41 1.76
C GLU A 210 -24.46 8.04 1.05
N TYR A 211 -23.67 7.07 1.52
CA TYR A 211 -23.68 5.68 1.03
C TYR A 211 -24.49 4.74 1.93
N GLN A 212 -25.34 5.27 2.80
CA GLN A 212 -26.17 4.50 3.75
C GLN A 212 -25.35 3.59 4.68
N ILE A 213 -24.10 3.97 4.96
CA ILE A 213 -23.20 3.26 5.89
C ILE A 213 -23.38 3.88 7.27
N THR A 214 -24.09 3.17 8.14
CA THR A 214 -24.30 3.60 9.53
C THR A 214 -23.03 3.47 10.36
N GLN A 215 -23.01 4.11 11.52
CA GLN A 215 -21.90 3.99 12.46
C GLN A 215 -21.66 2.52 12.88
N GLU A 216 -22.72 1.76 13.14
CA GLU A 216 -22.64 0.34 13.51
C GLU A 216 -22.02 -0.51 12.37
N MET A 217 -22.40 -0.22 11.12
CA MET A 217 -21.78 -0.84 9.94
C MET A 217 -20.29 -0.47 9.85
N SER A 218 -19.95 0.79 10.04
CA SER A 218 -18.57 1.27 10.02
C SER A 218 -17.70 0.58 11.08
N GLU A 219 -18.21 0.43 12.30
CA GLU A 219 -17.52 -0.31 13.37
C GLU A 219 -17.32 -1.80 13.01
N THR A 220 -18.33 -2.41 12.39
CA THR A 220 -18.26 -3.79 11.92
C THR A 220 -17.23 -3.93 10.80
N PHE A 221 -17.24 -3.03 9.83
CA PHE A 221 -16.30 -3.00 8.72
C PHE A 221 -14.86 -2.73 9.19
N HIS A 222 -14.70 -1.89 10.21
CA HIS A 222 -13.41 -1.68 10.85
C HIS A 222 -12.85 -2.99 11.44
N LYS A 223 -13.67 -3.76 12.16
CA LYS A 223 -13.28 -5.07 12.70
C LYS A 223 -12.87 -6.05 11.58
N TRP A 224 -13.60 -6.08 10.48
CA TRP A 224 -13.25 -6.92 9.32
C TRP A 224 -11.92 -6.48 8.69
N GLY A 225 -11.73 -5.18 8.49
CA GLY A 225 -10.49 -4.63 7.94
C GLY A 225 -9.27 -4.92 8.82
N THR A 226 -9.43 -4.77 10.14
CA THR A 226 -8.40 -5.08 11.13
C THR A 226 -8.06 -6.58 11.13
N TYR A 227 -9.06 -7.44 11.19
CA TYR A 227 -8.83 -8.89 11.13
C TYR A 227 -8.14 -9.30 9.83
N PHE A 228 -8.61 -8.78 8.69
CA PHE A 228 -7.98 -9.01 7.40
C PHE A 228 -6.49 -8.61 7.42
N ALA A 229 -6.18 -7.40 7.90
CA ALA A 229 -4.82 -6.89 7.91
C ALA A 229 -3.90 -7.63 8.88
N GLU A 230 -4.38 -7.99 10.07
CA GLU A 230 -3.57 -8.55 11.14
C GLU A 230 -3.50 -10.08 11.14
N HIS A 231 -4.61 -10.75 10.80
CA HIS A 231 -4.71 -12.21 10.91
C HIS A 231 -4.66 -12.92 9.56
N TYR A 232 -5.23 -12.33 8.50
CA TYR A 232 -5.20 -12.97 7.20
C TYR A 232 -3.94 -12.62 6.42
N VAL A 233 -3.63 -11.33 6.27
CA VAL A 233 -2.48 -10.87 5.48
C VAL A 233 -1.19 -10.84 6.29
N GLY A 234 -1.25 -10.37 7.52
CA GLY A 234 -0.11 -9.97 8.32
C GLY A 234 0.17 -10.84 9.53
N ALA A 235 0.21 -12.19 9.39
CA ALA A 235 0.58 -13.09 10.51
C ALA A 235 1.93 -12.73 11.17
N ASN A 236 2.81 -12.03 10.46
CA ASN A 236 4.11 -11.60 10.98
C ASN A 236 4.11 -10.18 11.58
N ARG A 237 3.01 -9.42 11.49
CA ARG A 237 2.95 -8.06 12.06
C ARG A 237 3.18 -8.05 13.56
N VAL A 238 2.64 -9.03 14.27
CA VAL A 238 2.85 -9.18 15.72
C VAL A 238 4.34 -9.33 16.04
N LEU A 239 5.08 -10.10 15.25
CA LEU A 239 6.53 -10.23 15.38
C LEU A 239 7.25 -8.89 15.16
N HIS A 240 6.85 -8.10 14.16
CA HIS A 240 7.43 -6.78 13.90
C HIS A 240 7.14 -5.78 15.03
N TYR A 241 5.93 -5.80 15.60
CA TYR A 241 5.58 -4.94 16.73
C TYR A 241 6.22 -5.41 18.05
N SER A 242 6.52 -6.69 18.20
CA SER A 242 7.21 -7.24 19.37
C SER A 242 8.74 -7.20 19.27
N ILE A 243 9.31 -6.87 18.10
CA ILE A 243 10.76 -6.67 17.96
C ILE A 243 11.35 -5.70 19.00
N PRO A 244 10.72 -4.56 19.35
CA PRO A 244 11.20 -3.71 20.44
C PRO A 244 11.24 -4.40 21.81
N GLU A 245 10.34 -5.37 22.05
CA GLU A 245 10.30 -6.14 23.31
C GLU A 245 11.33 -7.28 23.35
N ILE A 246 11.68 -7.81 22.16
CA ILE A 246 12.70 -8.85 21.99
C ILE A 246 14.08 -8.21 21.72
N GLY A 247 14.08 -6.95 21.34
CA GLY A 247 15.28 -6.17 21.07
C GLY A 247 16.15 -6.06 22.33
N ILE A 248 17.46 -6.25 22.18
CA ILE A 248 18.40 -5.88 23.22
C ILE A 248 18.30 -4.37 23.45
N SER A 249 18.31 -3.95 24.72
CA SER A 249 18.34 -2.53 25.04
C SER A 249 19.60 -1.88 24.43
N LEU A 250 19.54 -0.58 24.16
CA LEU A 250 20.70 0.16 23.64
C LEU A 250 21.93 -0.01 24.58
N GLU A 251 21.67 -0.14 25.88
CA GLU A 251 22.67 -0.37 26.90
C GLU A 251 23.27 -1.78 26.82
N GLU A 252 22.44 -2.78 26.55
CA GLU A 252 22.89 -4.16 26.35
C GLU A 252 23.59 -4.34 25.01
N PHE A 253 23.14 -3.66 23.96
CA PHE A 253 23.82 -3.57 22.68
C PHE A 253 25.20 -2.92 22.84
N ARG A 254 25.31 -1.83 23.57
CA ARG A 254 26.58 -1.18 23.93
C ARG A 254 27.49 -2.12 24.71
N LYS A 255 26.99 -2.83 25.74
CA LYS A 255 27.77 -3.80 26.52
C LYS A 255 28.33 -4.94 25.66
N ARG A 256 27.57 -5.43 24.69
CA ARG A 256 28.00 -6.49 23.77
C ARG A 256 29.02 -6.02 22.71
N HIS A 257 29.05 -4.71 22.46
CA HIS A 257 29.89 -4.08 21.44
C HIS A 257 30.90 -3.09 22.03
N GLN A 258 31.19 -3.20 23.33
CA GLN A 258 32.10 -2.30 24.07
C GLN A 258 33.55 -2.25 23.52
N GLU A 259 33.86 -3.02 22.48
CA GLU A 259 35.18 -2.88 21.82
C GLU A 259 35.23 -1.84 20.70
N LYS A 260 34.08 -1.21 20.30
CA LYS A 260 34.06 -0.15 19.26
C LYS A 260 32.93 0.85 19.47
N ASP A 261 33.05 1.71 20.47
CA ASP A 261 32.31 2.99 20.51
C ASP A 261 32.92 4.01 19.50
N LEU A 262 33.33 3.53 18.35
CA LEU A 262 33.89 4.31 17.26
C LEU A 262 32.80 4.49 16.18
N LEU A 263 32.35 5.71 16.00
CA LEU A 263 31.50 6.08 14.87
C LEU A 263 32.39 6.64 13.76
N ASN A 264 32.37 6.01 12.61
CA ASN A 264 33.01 6.51 11.39
C ASN A 264 32.06 7.47 10.70
N CYS A 265 32.43 8.72 10.62
CA CYS A 265 31.63 9.77 9.99
C CYS A 265 32.34 10.24 8.73
N GLN A 266 31.56 10.53 7.69
CA GLN A 266 32.07 11.06 6.44
C GLN A 266 31.41 12.41 6.16
N LEU A 267 32.22 13.41 5.84
CA LEU A 267 31.76 14.70 5.39
C LEU A 267 32.21 14.89 3.94
N PHE A 268 31.26 14.95 3.02
CA PHE A 268 31.52 15.29 1.63
C PHE A 268 31.50 16.81 1.46
N VAL A 269 32.49 17.36 0.79
CA VAL A 269 32.63 18.80 0.53
C VAL A 269 32.41 19.06 -0.96
N ASP A 270 31.43 19.85 -1.30
CA ASP A 270 31.25 20.33 -2.68
C ASP A 270 32.00 21.60 -2.90
N THR A 271 33.04 21.58 -3.70
CA THR A 271 33.85 22.75 -4.11
C THR A 271 33.30 23.41 -5.37
N GLY A 272 32.15 22.96 -5.88
CA GLY A 272 31.47 23.51 -7.05
C GLY A 272 31.30 22.54 -8.20
N ASN A 273 31.70 21.29 -8.01
CA ASN A 273 31.59 20.19 -8.97
C ASN A 273 30.70 19.05 -8.50
N GLY A 274 29.88 19.28 -7.46
CA GLY A 274 29.10 18.26 -6.76
C GLY A 274 29.94 17.46 -5.76
N PHE A 275 29.27 16.56 -5.01
CA PHE A 275 29.93 15.73 -4.02
C PHE A 275 30.73 14.59 -4.68
N ARG A 276 32.02 14.51 -4.38
CA ARG A 276 32.95 13.52 -4.95
C ARG A 276 33.65 12.74 -3.86
N GLU A 277 34.05 11.51 -4.16
CA GLU A 277 34.79 10.64 -3.22
C GLU A 277 36.18 11.22 -2.84
N GLU A 278 36.80 11.94 -3.75
CA GLU A 278 38.10 12.58 -3.53
C GLU A 278 38.01 13.82 -2.62
N GLU A 279 36.80 14.36 -2.47
CA GLU A 279 36.53 15.56 -1.67
C GLU A 279 35.75 15.20 -0.40
N LYS A 280 36.08 14.07 0.23
CA LYS A 280 35.52 13.69 1.51
C LYS A 280 36.55 13.70 2.63
N ILE A 281 36.09 14.03 3.81
CA ILE A 281 36.83 13.95 5.05
C ILE A 281 36.24 12.82 5.87
N GLN A 282 37.09 11.91 6.34
CA GLN A 282 36.72 10.88 7.30
C GLN A 282 37.17 11.30 8.69
N ALA A 283 36.30 11.14 9.66
CA ALA A 283 36.62 11.34 11.06
C ALA A 283 36.04 10.21 11.90
N GLU A 284 36.83 9.77 12.86
CA GLU A 284 36.40 8.84 13.89
C GLU A 284 36.04 9.62 15.14
N THR A 285 34.96 9.23 15.77
CA THR A 285 34.57 9.83 17.05
C THR A 285 34.18 8.77 18.06
N VAL A 286 34.34 9.12 19.31
CA VAL A 286 34.00 8.27 20.45
C VAL A 286 32.79 8.84 21.16
N LEU A 287 31.93 7.98 21.70
CA LEU A 287 30.80 8.40 22.51
C LEU A 287 31.30 9.07 23.81
N GLN A 288 30.97 10.33 24.01
CA GLN A 288 31.27 11.08 25.23
C GLN A 288 29.98 11.68 25.80
N ASP A 289 29.73 11.47 27.07
CA ASP A 289 28.55 12.00 27.79
C ASP A 289 27.21 11.73 27.10
N GLY A 290 27.05 10.57 26.48
CA GLY A 290 25.83 10.16 25.78
C GLY A 290 25.63 10.77 24.39
N ALA A 291 26.64 11.48 23.86
CA ALA A 291 26.60 12.07 22.52
C ALA A 291 27.90 11.79 21.75
N PHE A 292 27.76 11.65 20.43
CA PHE A 292 28.90 11.68 19.53
C PHE A 292 29.18 13.12 19.11
N ARG A 293 30.43 13.55 19.25
CA ARG A 293 30.87 14.86 18.78
C ARG A 293 31.96 14.68 17.73
N VAL A 294 31.67 15.05 16.51
CA VAL A 294 32.60 15.00 15.38
C VAL A 294 33.02 16.39 15.00
N THR A 295 34.30 16.58 14.78
CA THR A 295 34.84 17.85 14.26
C THR A 295 35.59 17.57 12.96
N PHE A 296 35.22 18.24 11.89
CA PHE A 296 35.87 18.14 10.59
C PHE A 296 36.72 19.39 10.36
N ASP A 297 37.97 19.19 9.94
CA ASP A 297 38.88 20.29 9.57
C ASP A 297 38.73 20.60 8.07
N LEU A 298 38.14 21.75 7.76
CA LEU A 298 37.90 22.23 6.39
C LEU A 298 39.03 23.08 5.83
N LYS A 299 40.18 23.18 6.49
CA LYS A 299 41.29 24.08 6.06
C LYS A 299 41.78 23.80 4.64
N ASN A 300 41.62 22.58 4.15
CA ASN A 300 42.05 22.21 2.80
C ASN A 300 41.03 22.57 1.71
N PHE A 301 39.83 23.02 2.10
CA PHE A 301 38.75 23.38 1.19
C PHE A 301 38.47 24.89 1.30
N LYS A 302 39.06 25.69 0.41
CA LYS A 302 38.98 27.15 0.53
C LYS A 302 37.66 27.76 0.08
N ASP A 303 36.95 27.14 -0.88
CA ASP A 303 35.77 27.68 -1.53
C ASP A 303 34.65 26.69 -1.66
N TRP A 304 34.26 26.01 -0.52
CA TRP A 304 33.18 25.06 -0.52
C TRP A 304 31.80 25.73 -0.66
N LYS A 305 30.86 25.07 -1.34
CA LYS A 305 29.50 25.54 -1.61
C LYS A 305 28.44 24.77 -0.81
N ALA A 306 28.65 23.49 -0.57
CA ALA A 306 27.75 22.64 0.18
C ALA A 306 28.50 21.57 0.94
N LEU A 307 27.89 21.09 2.01
CA LEU A 307 28.40 19.99 2.84
C LEU A 307 27.30 18.92 2.93
N ARG A 308 27.70 17.65 2.81
CA ARG A 308 26.83 16.48 3.04
C ARG A 308 27.49 15.59 4.08
N PHE A 309 26.75 15.28 5.10
CA PHE A 309 27.16 14.40 6.18
C PHE A 309 26.51 13.01 5.97
N ASP A 310 27.32 11.96 6.02
CA ASP A 310 26.91 10.55 5.90
C ASP A 310 27.41 9.74 7.12
#